data_2fa5464befca53394e5ef642d6578af2
#
_entry.id   2fa5464befca53394e5ef642d6578af2
#
_cell.length_a   1.000
_cell.length_b   1.000
_cell.length_c   1.000
_cell.angle_alpha   90.00
_cell.angle_beta   90.00
_cell.angle_gamma   90.00
#
_symmetry.space_group_name_H-M   'P 1'
#
loop_
_entity.id
_entity.type
_entity.pdbx_description
1 polymer ?
#
loop_
_entity_poly.entity_id
_entity_poly.type
_entity_poly.pdbx_seq_one_letter_code
_entity_poly.pdbx_strand_id
1 'polypeptide(L)'
;MAWYSFGKKKSSPKGYAELQNDGAWLSYFNQYMQNANNDKLVKFDQDRAYELANTIAEIFIPIDAIAERCANIRYDIINKTTQEIITPTGNLKRLLDTPNPLDKLSDVIYQEVFSKLSDGNSYFYTKTAESIVNPTYDNISNIWVLRPNLTKPVLKKQISNPFLMKTMADIVDFYKTFFFYEHKLQPRYVLHNTALGITQSGTGKSPLFACEKNINNILAVYQARYNVYAKNGNAGILAKAPVGGGGASLQEAIDPITRDTMLKDLQDRNGLIGDKNFIGMSSVPLQFIKTLGTIKELEPFDETLENAIKIAGVFGVNKELIPKKDNATFSNQMIAEKSFWQNVIKGTAYDVAKTLNKVFYLPEEWTFEPNFSGIEALQEDKKAGFEADGLMIDNLDKLKANGIDMNQAYLKIQERYNGK
;
A
#
# COMPACT_ATOMS: atom_id res chain seq x y z
N MET A 1 32.88 -53.14 -13.29
CA MET A 1 32.90 -51.85 -12.54
C MET A 1 32.08 -50.83 -13.31
N ALA A 2 30.85 -50.55 -12.89
CA ALA A 2 29.94 -49.61 -13.55
C ALA A 2 29.93 -48.29 -12.75
N TRP A 3 30.35 -47.21 -13.38
CA TRP A 3 30.32 -45.88 -12.82
C TRP A 3 28.91 -45.29 -13.02
N TYR A 4 28.17 -45.11 -11.92
CA TYR A 4 26.92 -44.33 -11.92
C TYR A 4 27.28 -42.84 -11.93
N SER A 5 27.05 -42.18 -13.04
CA SER A 5 27.07 -40.73 -13.15
C SER A 5 25.80 -40.15 -12.52
N PHE A 6 25.96 -39.50 -11.38
CA PHE A 6 24.89 -38.69 -10.79
C PHE A 6 24.68 -37.45 -11.66
N GLY A 7 23.69 -37.49 -12.50
CA GLY A 7 23.20 -36.31 -13.21
C GLY A 7 22.72 -35.27 -12.20
N LYS A 8 23.39 -34.10 -12.19
CA LYS A 8 22.90 -32.90 -11.47
C LYS A 8 21.50 -32.59 -12.00
N LYS A 9 20.45 -32.82 -11.18
CA LYS A 9 19.14 -32.26 -11.43
C LYS A 9 19.31 -30.77 -11.54
N LYS A 10 19.08 -30.21 -12.73
CA LYS A 10 18.87 -28.77 -12.91
C LYS A 10 17.67 -28.39 -12.02
N SER A 11 17.93 -27.61 -10.98
CA SER A 11 16.86 -26.98 -10.22
C SER A 11 16.08 -26.11 -11.18
N SER A 12 14.83 -26.48 -11.47
CA SER A 12 13.87 -25.57 -12.08
C SER A 12 13.83 -24.29 -11.23
N PRO A 13 13.68 -23.11 -11.82
CA PRO A 13 13.53 -21.89 -11.05
C PRO A 13 12.24 -22.00 -10.25
N LYS A 14 12.40 -22.27 -8.93
CA LYS A 14 11.32 -22.42 -7.95
C LYS A 14 10.67 -21.08 -7.62
N GLY A 15 10.15 -20.38 -8.55
CA GLY A 15 9.58 -19.09 -8.20
C GLY A 15 8.23 -18.81 -8.84
N TYR A 16 8.03 -19.27 -10.05
CA TYR A 16 6.89 -18.80 -10.84
C TYR A 16 5.77 -19.84 -11.02
N ALA A 17 6.05 -21.14 -10.91
CA ALA A 17 5.01 -22.17 -10.97
C ALA A 17 4.14 -22.22 -9.70
N GLU A 18 4.65 -21.75 -8.56
CA GLU A 18 3.90 -21.67 -7.30
C GLU A 18 2.99 -20.44 -7.23
N LEU A 19 3.23 -19.40 -8.05
CA LEU A 19 2.37 -18.23 -8.16
C LEU A 19 1.06 -18.49 -8.94
N GLN A 20 0.94 -19.63 -9.61
CA GLN A 20 -0.26 -19.99 -10.39
C GLN A 20 -1.37 -20.67 -9.56
N ASN A 21 -1.10 -21.08 -8.33
CA ASN A 21 -2.11 -21.63 -7.45
C ASN A 21 -2.59 -20.58 -6.45
N ASP A 22 -3.89 -20.59 -6.15
CA ASP A 22 -4.51 -19.77 -5.09
C ASP A 22 -3.85 -19.94 -3.70
N GLY A 23 -2.96 -20.91 -3.56
CA GLY A 23 -2.08 -21.12 -2.41
C GLY A 23 -0.78 -20.29 -2.42
N ALA A 24 -0.49 -19.49 -3.45
CA ALA A 24 0.79 -18.79 -3.54
C ALA A 24 0.96 -17.75 -2.43
N TRP A 25 -0.10 -17.04 -2.02
CA TRP A 25 -0.05 -16.16 -0.87
C TRP A 25 0.05 -16.96 0.45
N LEU A 26 -0.53 -18.17 0.52
CA LEU A 26 -0.40 -19.08 1.67
C LEU A 26 1.01 -19.68 1.72
N SER A 27 1.62 -20.01 0.58
CA SER A 27 3.02 -20.45 0.52
C SER A 27 3.96 -19.30 0.87
N TYR A 28 3.64 -18.08 0.46
CA TYR A 28 4.36 -16.87 0.82
C TYR A 28 4.24 -16.55 2.31
N PHE A 29 3.04 -16.63 2.87
CA PHE A 29 2.79 -16.50 4.29
C PHE A 29 3.48 -17.62 5.08
N ASN A 30 3.44 -18.86 4.60
CA ASN A 30 4.15 -19.99 5.18
C ASN A 30 5.66 -19.84 5.06
N GLN A 31 6.19 -19.32 3.96
CA GLN A 31 7.61 -19.00 3.82
C GLN A 31 8.02 -17.82 4.71
N TYR A 32 7.15 -16.84 4.87
CA TYR A 32 7.26 -15.77 5.85
C TYR A 32 7.32 -16.35 7.26
N MET A 33 6.43 -17.29 7.59
CA MET A 33 6.35 -17.96 8.88
C MET A 33 7.48 -18.99 9.09
N GLN A 34 7.96 -19.66 8.05
CA GLN A 34 9.12 -20.55 8.11
C GLN A 34 10.43 -19.80 8.29
N ASN A 35 10.58 -18.64 7.66
CA ASN A 35 11.72 -17.74 7.90
C ASN A 35 11.67 -17.14 9.30
N ALA A 36 10.48 -17.02 9.90
CA ALA A 36 10.29 -16.65 11.29
C ALA A 36 10.83 -17.69 12.28
N ASN A 37 10.86 -18.96 11.90
CA ASN A 37 11.49 -20.03 12.70
C ASN A 37 13.03 -20.00 12.66
N ASN A 38 13.63 -19.22 11.75
CA ASN A 38 15.09 -19.12 11.57
C ASN A 38 15.67 -17.85 12.21
N ASP A 39 15.17 -17.37 13.33
CA ASP A 39 15.70 -16.23 14.13
C ASP A 39 16.05 -14.92 13.35
N LYS A 40 15.70 -14.85 12.08
CA LYS A 40 15.88 -13.67 11.26
C LYS A 40 14.57 -12.90 11.15
N LEU A 41 14.49 -11.78 11.83
CA LEU A 41 13.43 -10.80 11.63
C LEU A 41 13.31 -10.49 10.13
N VAL A 42 12.10 -10.66 9.60
CA VAL A 42 11.81 -10.22 8.24
C VAL A 42 11.95 -8.71 8.22
N LYS A 43 12.90 -8.22 7.44
CA LYS A 43 13.12 -6.78 7.25
C LYS A 43 12.37 -6.29 6.03
N PHE A 44 12.02 -5.02 6.06
CA PHE A 44 11.49 -4.33 4.91
C PHE A 44 12.51 -4.37 3.76
N ASP A 45 12.02 -4.68 2.55
CA ASP A 45 12.79 -4.67 1.32
C ASP A 45 11.95 -4.02 0.22
N GLN A 46 12.58 -3.23 -0.64
CA GLN A 46 11.94 -2.58 -1.79
C GLN A 46 11.23 -3.59 -2.70
N ASP A 47 11.87 -4.71 -3.00
CA ASP A 47 11.31 -5.74 -3.88
C ASP A 47 10.04 -6.40 -3.31
N ARG A 48 9.80 -6.24 -2.01
CA ARG A 48 8.65 -6.78 -1.29
C ARG A 48 7.63 -5.72 -0.90
N ALA A 49 7.89 -4.45 -1.19
CA ALA A 49 7.04 -3.35 -0.74
C ALA A 49 5.58 -3.51 -1.19
N TYR A 50 5.36 -3.88 -2.46
CA TYR A 50 4.03 -4.14 -3.01
C TYR A 50 3.31 -5.30 -2.31
N GLU A 51 4.03 -6.39 -2.01
CA GLU A 51 3.46 -7.56 -1.35
C GLU A 51 3.14 -7.27 0.11
N LEU A 52 4.02 -6.56 0.82
CA LEU A 52 3.77 -6.12 2.19
C LEU A 52 2.54 -5.20 2.26
N ALA A 53 2.39 -4.30 1.29
CA ALA A 53 1.21 -3.44 1.20
C ALA A 53 -0.10 -4.23 0.99
N ASN A 54 -0.05 -5.38 0.32
CA ASN A 54 -1.21 -6.24 0.12
C ASN A 54 -1.48 -7.22 1.28
N THR A 55 -0.51 -7.44 2.16
CA THR A 55 -0.61 -8.47 3.21
C THR A 55 -0.74 -7.91 4.63
N ILE A 56 -0.31 -6.67 4.86
CA ILE A 56 -0.31 -6.01 6.17
C ILE A 56 -1.39 -4.94 6.19
N ALA A 57 -2.42 -5.12 7.02
CA ALA A 57 -3.57 -4.24 7.07
C ALA A 57 -3.19 -2.78 7.39
N GLU A 58 -2.23 -2.55 8.26
CA GLU A 58 -1.76 -1.22 8.66
C GLU A 58 -1.08 -0.45 7.51
N ILE A 59 -0.60 -1.16 6.50
CA ILE A 59 -0.05 -0.58 5.26
C ILE A 59 -1.14 -0.49 4.20
N PHE A 60 -1.97 -1.53 4.08
CA PHE A 60 -3.02 -1.61 3.09
C PHE A 60 -4.05 -0.47 3.23
N ILE A 61 -4.58 -0.28 4.44
CA ILE A 61 -5.68 0.66 4.71
C ILE A 61 -5.41 2.10 4.21
N PRO A 62 -4.28 2.75 4.54
CA PRO A 62 -4.03 4.11 4.07
C PRO A 62 -3.80 4.21 2.56
N ILE A 63 -3.17 3.21 1.95
CA ILE A 63 -2.94 3.18 0.50
C ILE A 63 -4.24 2.93 -0.26
N ASP A 64 -5.03 1.97 0.21
CA ASP A 64 -6.35 1.62 -0.32
C ASP A 64 -7.30 2.82 -0.26
N ALA A 65 -7.33 3.52 0.87
CA ALA A 65 -8.15 4.71 1.06
C ALA A 65 -7.86 5.82 0.02
N ILE A 66 -6.60 5.97 -0.41
CA ILE A 66 -6.21 6.92 -1.45
C ILE A 66 -6.59 6.38 -2.84
N ALA A 67 -6.23 5.12 -3.11
CA ALA A 67 -6.46 4.49 -4.40
C ALA A 67 -7.95 4.40 -4.74
N GLU A 68 -8.78 3.98 -3.77
CA GLU A 68 -10.24 3.88 -3.94
C GLU A 68 -10.87 5.25 -4.20
N ARG A 69 -10.50 6.29 -3.43
CA ARG A 69 -11.03 7.64 -3.66
C ARG A 69 -10.64 8.20 -5.02
N CYS A 70 -9.38 8.00 -5.46
CA CYS A 70 -8.95 8.41 -6.79
C CYS A 70 -9.67 7.65 -7.91
N ALA A 71 -9.92 6.35 -7.73
CA ALA A 71 -10.63 5.51 -8.69
C ALA A 71 -12.12 5.88 -8.85
N ASN A 72 -12.73 6.42 -7.78
CA ASN A 72 -14.13 6.83 -7.76
C ASN A 72 -14.36 8.28 -8.25
N ILE A 73 -13.30 9.04 -8.53
CA ILE A 73 -13.42 10.37 -9.14
C ILE A 73 -13.78 10.19 -10.62
N ARG A 74 -14.70 11.01 -11.09
CA ARG A 74 -14.96 11.14 -12.52
C ARG A 74 -13.86 11.98 -13.17
N TYR A 75 -13.27 11.48 -14.25
CA TYR A 75 -12.29 12.19 -15.05
C TYR A 75 -12.93 12.62 -16.37
N ASP A 76 -13.15 13.92 -16.54
CA ASP A 76 -13.69 14.50 -17.76
C ASP A 76 -12.53 14.81 -18.74
N ILE A 77 -12.78 14.73 -20.04
CA ILE A 77 -11.82 15.19 -21.05
C ILE A 77 -12.25 16.61 -21.45
N ILE A 78 -11.35 17.55 -21.32
CA ILE A 78 -11.62 18.95 -21.64
C ILE A 78 -10.66 19.45 -22.73
N ASN A 79 -11.12 20.40 -23.54
CA ASN A 79 -10.25 21.18 -24.43
C ASN A 79 -9.57 22.27 -23.60
N LYS A 80 -8.24 22.31 -23.62
CA LYS A 80 -7.43 23.27 -22.82
C LYS A 80 -7.70 24.73 -23.18
N THR A 81 -8.07 25.00 -24.43
CA THR A 81 -8.29 26.37 -24.94
C THR A 81 -9.72 26.84 -24.67
N THR A 82 -10.71 26.01 -25.02
CA THR A 82 -12.14 26.39 -24.88
C THR A 82 -12.73 26.03 -23.52
N GLN A 83 -12.05 25.19 -22.73
CA GLN A 83 -12.53 24.65 -21.45
C GLN A 83 -13.83 23.84 -21.56
N GLU A 84 -14.19 23.43 -22.78
CA GLU A 84 -15.40 22.64 -23.04
C GLU A 84 -15.13 21.16 -22.79
N ILE A 85 -16.13 20.48 -22.22
CA ILE A 85 -16.09 19.02 -22.01
C ILE A 85 -16.27 18.33 -23.36
N ILE A 86 -15.33 17.48 -23.69
CA ILE A 86 -15.35 16.66 -24.91
C ILE A 86 -16.09 15.38 -24.64
N THR A 87 -17.10 15.08 -25.43
CA THR A 87 -17.80 13.81 -25.39
C THR A 87 -16.99 12.73 -26.12
N PRO A 88 -16.45 11.72 -25.43
CA PRO A 88 -15.68 10.66 -26.05
C PRO A 88 -16.51 9.85 -27.04
N THR A 89 -15.94 9.53 -28.19
CA THR A 89 -16.56 8.70 -29.24
C THR A 89 -15.60 7.61 -29.72
N GLY A 90 -16.09 6.64 -30.48
CA GLY A 90 -15.27 5.64 -31.13
C GLY A 90 -14.43 4.79 -30.15
N ASN A 91 -13.17 4.61 -30.49
CA ASN A 91 -12.23 3.82 -29.67
C ASN A 91 -11.91 4.45 -28.32
N LEU A 92 -11.89 5.79 -28.25
CA LEU A 92 -11.67 6.49 -26.98
C LEU A 92 -12.77 6.14 -25.95
N LYS A 93 -14.04 6.18 -26.39
CA LYS A 93 -15.16 5.78 -25.52
C LYS A 93 -15.02 4.32 -25.07
N ARG A 94 -14.71 3.41 -26.00
CA ARG A 94 -14.49 2.00 -25.67
C ARG A 94 -13.41 1.82 -24.62
N LEU A 95 -12.27 2.50 -24.76
CA LEU A 95 -11.15 2.40 -23.81
C LEU A 95 -11.48 3.01 -22.43
N LEU A 96 -12.35 4.03 -22.38
CA LEU A 96 -12.80 4.60 -21.11
C LEU A 96 -13.79 3.67 -20.40
N ASP A 97 -14.65 3.00 -21.16
CA ASP A 97 -15.63 2.06 -20.60
C ASP A 97 -14.96 0.73 -20.22
N THR A 98 -14.11 0.20 -21.10
CA THR A 98 -13.44 -1.10 -20.97
C THR A 98 -12.02 -1.02 -21.53
N PRO A 99 -11.05 -0.56 -20.72
CA PRO A 99 -9.66 -0.43 -21.16
C PRO A 99 -9.02 -1.78 -21.53
N ASN A 100 -9.47 -2.87 -20.91
CA ASN A 100 -9.13 -4.24 -21.24
C ASN A 100 -10.29 -5.18 -20.87
N PRO A 101 -10.26 -6.47 -21.26
CA PRO A 101 -11.37 -7.41 -21.01
C PRO A 101 -11.68 -7.71 -19.54
N LEU A 102 -10.77 -7.37 -18.60
CA LEU A 102 -10.90 -7.70 -17.18
C LEU A 102 -11.26 -6.50 -16.32
N ASP A 103 -10.79 -5.30 -16.70
CA ASP A 103 -10.83 -4.11 -15.85
C ASP A 103 -11.71 -3.02 -16.45
N LYS A 104 -12.33 -2.22 -15.59
CA LYS A 104 -12.90 -0.91 -15.90
C LYS A 104 -11.84 0.18 -15.70
N LEU A 105 -12.11 1.40 -16.14
CA LEU A 105 -11.19 2.52 -15.93
C LEU A 105 -10.90 2.78 -14.44
N SER A 106 -11.91 2.66 -13.58
CA SER A 106 -11.74 2.76 -12.13
C SER A 106 -10.74 1.75 -11.57
N ASP A 107 -10.78 0.51 -12.07
CA ASP A 107 -9.88 -0.56 -11.62
C ASP A 107 -8.43 -0.26 -12.07
N VAL A 108 -8.27 0.24 -13.29
CA VAL A 108 -6.98 0.68 -13.84
C VAL A 108 -6.38 1.83 -13.02
N ILE A 109 -7.20 2.83 -12.65
CA ILE A 109 -6.77 3.95 -11.81
C ILE A 109 -6.41 3.46 -10.41
N TYR A 110 -7.23 2.60 -9.82
CA TYR A 110 -6.94 1.99 -8.52
C TYR A 110 -5.58 1.27 -8.52
N GLN A 111 -5.37 0.39 -9.52
CA GLN A 111 -4.13 -0.37 -9.65
C GLN A 111 -2.91 0.53 -9.84
N GLU A 112 -3.04 1.62 -10.61
CA GLU A 112 -1.97 2.62 -10.76
C GLU A 112 -1.58 3.24 -9.43
N VAL A 113 -2.57 3.85 -8.75
CA VAL A 113 -2.34 4.60 -7.50
C VAL A 113 -1.80 3.66 -6.43
N PHE A 114 -2.41 2.49 -6.28
CA PHE A 114 -1.96 1.49 -5.31
C PHE A 114 -0.52 1.04 -5.59
N SER A 115 -0.17 0.74 -6.84
CA SER A 115 1.18 0.33 -7.23
C SER A 115 2.20 1.44 -6.97
N LYS A 116 1.88 2.66 -7.32
CA LYS A 116 2.76 3.82 -7.15
C LYS A 116 3.00 4.16 -5.69
N LEU A 117 1.97 4.06 -4.83
CA LEU A 117 2.09 4.34 -3.40
C LEU A 117 2.76 3.20 -2.64
N SER A 118 2.56 1.95 -3.03
CA SER A 118 3.17 0.79 -2.36
C SER A 118 4.61 0.54 -2.79
N ASP A 119 4.87 0.43 -4.09
CA ASP A 119 6.18 0.08 -4.66
C ASP A 119 7.03 1.29 -5.05
N GLY A 120 6.38 2.42 -5.35
CA GLY A 120 7.02 3.59 -5.95
C GLY A 120 7.05 3.55 -7.47
N ASN A 121 6.49 2.52 -8.09
CA ASN A 121 6.43 2.33 -9.53
C ASN A 121 5.02 1.91 -9.95
N SER A 122 4.56 2.44 -11.09
CA SER A 122 3.44 1.89 -11.82
C SER A 122 3.80 1.74 -13.29
N TYR A 123 3.35 0.66 -13.91
CA TYR A 123 3.66 0.30 -15.28
C TYR A 123 2.38 0.12 -16.07
N PHE A 124 2.17 0.95 -17.08
CA PHE A 124 1.10 0.74 -18.05
C PHE A 124 1.64 0.08 -19.30
N TYR A 125 0.95 -0.91 -19.77
CA TYR A 125 1.23 -1.52 -21.05
C TYR A 125 0.12 -1.17 -22.04
N THR A 126 0.50 -0.46 -23.10
CA THR A 126 -0.39 -0.05 -24.18
C THR A 126 0.14 -0.59 -25.48
N LYS A 127 -0.48 -1.66 -26.01
CA LYS A 127 -0.03 -2.23 -27.28
C LYS A 127 -0.69 -1.51 -28.44
N THR A 128 0.14 -0.98 -29.31
CA THR A 128 -0.23 -0.47 -30.64
C THR A 128 0.43 -1.33 -31.74
N ALA A 129 -0.02 -1.22 -32.96
CA ALA A 129 0.62 -1.91 -34.08
C ALA A 129 2.06 -1.43 -34.29
N GLU A 130 2.98 -2.34 -34.62
CA GLU A 130 4.42 -2.03 -34.75
C GLU A 130 4.76 -1.00 -35.83
N SER A 131 3.92 -0.91 -36.85
CA SER A 131 4.05 0.04 -37.96
C SER A 131 3.73 1.50 -37.56
N ILE A 132 3.10 1.72 -36.41
CA ILE A 132 2.67 3.04 -35.96
C ILE A 132 3.80 3.70 -35.18
N VAL A 133 4.33 4.81 -35.72
CA VAL A 133 5.41 5.58 -35.10
C VAL A 133 4.85 6.52 -34.02
N ASN A 134 3.75 7.21 -34.32
CA ASN A 134 3.07 8.13 -33.40
C ASN A 134 1.69 7.57 -33.07
N PRO A 135 1.56 6.84 -31.96
CA PRO A 135 0.28 6.28 -31.55
C PRO A 135 -0.69 7.37 -31.10
N THR A 136 -1.97 7.15 -31.39
CA THR A 136 -3.10 7.91 -30.87
C THR A 136 -4.06 6.97 -30.16
N TYR A 137 -5.02 7.51 -29.42
CA TYR A 137 -6.05 6.69 -28.75
C TYR A 137 -6.78 5.74 -29.71
N ASP A 138 -6.91 6.07 -30.98
CA ASP A 138 -7.56 5.20 -31.99
C ASP A 138 -6.76 3.94 -32.30
N ASN A 139 -5.45 3.98 -32.06
CA ASN A 139 -4.55 2.86 -32.35
C ASN A 139 -4.32 1.92 -31.18
N ILE A 140 -4.86 2.24 -30.00
CA ILE A 140 -4.72 1.42 -28.80
C ILE A 140 -5.73 0.27 -28.83
N SER A 141 -5.24 -0.95 -28.68
CA SER A 141 -6.10 -2.11 -28.53
C SER A 141 -6.60 -2.25 -27.10
N ASN A 142 -5.69 -2.31 -26.14
CA ASN A 142 -5.98 -2.45 -24.71
C ASN A 142 -4.95 -1.69 -23.88
N ILE A 143 -5.36 -1.36 -22.64
CA ILE A 143 -4.53 -0.73 -21.62
C ILE A 143 -4.50 -1.67 -20.41
N TRP A 144 -3.31 -2.03 -19.97
CA TRP A 144 -3.08 -2.91 -18.81
C TRP A 144 -2.20 -2.21 -17.78
N VAL A 145 -2.49 -2.40 -16.51
CA VAL A 145 -1.55 -2.07 -15.43
C VAL A 145 -0.80 -3.35 -15.05
N LEU A 146 0.52 -3.28 -15.07
CA LEU A 146 1.38 -4.41 -14.73
C LEU A 146 1.80 -4.31 -13.27
N ARG A 147 1.79 -5.45 -12.57
CA ARG A 147 2.20 -5.50 -11.16
C ARG A 147 3.68 -5.15 -11.00
N PRO A 148 4.03 -4.19 -10.14
CA PRO A 148 5.41 -3.70 -10.02
C PRO A 148 6.38 -4.76 -9.45
N ASN A 149 5.92 -5.64 -8.57
CA ASN A 149 6.74 -6.74 -8.05
C ASN A 149 7.11 -7.78 -9.12
N LEU A 150 6.34 -7.87 -10.20
CA LEU A 150 6.55 -8.79 -11.32
C LEU A 150 7.12 -8.10 -12.56
N THR A 151 7.29 -6.78 -12.54
CA THR A 151 7.75 -6.00 -13.69
C THR A 151 9.01 -5.23 -13.33
N LYS A 152 10.09 -5.45 -14.07
CA LYS A 152 11.37 -4.77 -13.83
C LYS A 152 11.97 -4.26 -15.13
N PRO A 153 12.48 -3.01 -15.16
CA PRO A 153 13.26 -2.51 -16.28
C PRO A 153 14.62 -3.22 -16.35
N VAL A 154 15.01 -3.60 -17.54
CA VAL A 154 16.35 -4.07 -17.83
C VAL A 154 17.08 -2.95 -18.57
N LEU A 155 18.13 -2.42 -17.95
CA LEU A 155 18.86 -1.30 -18.50
C LEU A 155 19.75 -1.71 -19.67
N LYS A 156 19.97 -0.82 -20.62
CA LYS A 156 20.92 -0.99 -21.71
C LYS A 156 22.34 -1.16 -21.14
N LYS A 157 23.12 -2.01 -21.75
CA LYS A 157 24.52 -2.27 -21.33
C LYS A 157 25.41 -1.03 -21.42
N GLN A 158 25.14 -0.16 -22.38
CA GLN A 158 25.88 1.09 -22.58
C GLN A 158 24.88 2.23 -22.76
N ILE A 159 24.98 3.22 -21.90
CA ILE A 159 24.23 4.46 -21.96
C ILE A 159 25.28 5.57 -22.16
N SER A 160 25.29 6.21 -23.32
CA SER A 160 26.30 7.21 -23.68
C SER A 160 26.27 8.43 -22.75
N ASN A 161 25.08 8.96 -22.45
CA ASN A 161 24.91 10.03 -21.49
C ASN A 161 23.49 9.98 -20.87
N PRO A 162 23.35 9.50 -19.62
CA PRO A 162 22.06 9.40 -18.96
C PRO A 162 21.39 10.76 -18.69
N PHE A 163 22.16 11.85 -18.65
CA PHE A 163 21.61 13.20 -18.44
C PHE A 163 20.88 13.78 -19.65
N LEU A 164 21.06 13.17 -20.83
CA LEU A 164 20.37 13.57 -22.06
C LEU A 164 19.11 12.74 -22.35
N MET A 165 18.72 11.86 -21.43
CA MET A 165 17.52 11.04 -21.60
C MET A 165 16.26 11.93 -21.66
N LYS A 166 15.39 11.63 -22.61
CA LYS A 166 14.05 12.26 -22.74
C LYS A 166 12.96 11.32 -22.26
N THR A 167 13.16 10.02 -22.41
CA THR A 167 12.20 8.97 -22.08
C THR A 167 12.92 7.79 -21.43
N MET A 168 12.15 6.94 -20.75
CA MET A 168 12.70 5.68 -20.20
C MET A 168 13.25 4.76 -21.30
N ALA A 169 12.75 4.85 -22.52
CA ALA A 169 13.27 4.10 -23.67
C ALA A 169 14.73 4.43 -24.03
N ASP A 170 15.25 5.56 -23.57
CA ASP A 170 16.65 5.92 -23.81
C ASP A 170 17.62 5.09 -22.95
N ILE A 171 17.20 4.66 -21.78
CA ILE A 171 18.01 3.91 -20.81
C ILE A 171 17.58 2.44 -20.64
N VAL A 172 16.31 2.12 -20.88
CA VAL A 172 15.76 0.76 -20.76
C VAL A 172 15.87 0.03 -22.10
N ASP A 173 16.38 -1.19 -22.06
CA ASP A 173 16.43 -2.10 -23.22
C ASP A 173 15.08 -2.79 -23.42
N PHE A 174 14.56 -3.37 -22.35
CA PHE A 174 13.22 -3.95 -22.31
C PHE A 174 12.70 -4.00 -20.87
N TYR A 175 11.37 -4.14 -20.71
CA TYR A 175 10.76 -4.47 -19.42
C TYR A 175 10.53 -5.99 -19.37
N LYS A 176 11.08 -6.61 -18.34
CA LYS A 176 10.79 -8.01 -18.02
C LYS A 176 9.56 -8.02 -17.12
N THR A 177 8.51 -8.71 -17.52
CA THR A 177 7.30 -8.85 -16.74
C THR A 177 6.80 -10.28 -16.76
N PHE A 178 6.03 -10.66 -15.73
CA PHE A 178 5.33 -11.93 -15.66
C PHE A 178 3.82 -11.69 -15.68
N PHE A 179 3.20 -12.11 -16.78
CA PHE A 179 1.76 -12.07 -16.96
C PHE A 179 1.36 -13.37 -17.65
N PHE A 180 0.78 -14.31 -16.89
CA PHE A 180 0.63 -15.75 -17.22
C PHE A 180 1.95 -16.47 -17.45
N TYR A 181 2.89 -15.88 -18.17
CA TYR A 181 4.27 -16.35 -18.41
C TYR A 181 5.21 -15.15 -18.55
N GLU A 182 6.50 -15.41 -18.66
CA GLU A 182 7.51 -14.34 -18.78
C GLU A 182 7.43 -13.64 -20.14
N HIS A 183 7.35 -12.31 -20.11
CA HIS A 183 7.37 -11.47 -21.31
C HIS A 183 8.52 -10.49 -21.26
N LYS A 184 9.02 -10.14 -22.45
CA LYS A 184 9.94 -9.02 -22.68
C LYS A 184 9.18 -7.97 -23.47
N LEU A 185 8.88 -6.85 -22.83
CA LEU A 185 8.11 -5.76 -23.43
C LEU A 185 9.05 -4.66 -23.93
N GLN A 186 8.79 -4.17 -25.13
CA GLN A 186 9.55 -3.02 -25.66
C GLN A 186 9.20 -1.75 -24.89
N PRO A 187 10.18 -0.88 -24.58
CA PRO A 187 9.95 0.33 -23.78
C PRO A 187 8.92 1.29 -24.35
N ARG A 188 8.76 1.31 -25.68
CA ARG A 188 7.77 2.18 -26.35
C ARG A 188 6.31 1.83 -26.03
N TYR A 189 6.04 0.60 -25.55
CA TYR A 189 4.69 0.17 -25.18
C TYR A 189 4.45 0.27 -23.68
N VAL A 190 5.46 0.65 -22.91
CA VAL A 190 5.39 0.69 -21.45
C VAL A 190 5.55 2.13 -21.00
N LEU A 191 4.50 2.69 -20.41
CA LEU A 191 4.61 3.93 -19.64
C LEU A 191 4.98 3.56 -18.21
N HIS A 192 6.17 3.95 -17.78
CA HIS A 192 6.67 3.75 -16.43
C HIS A 192 6.58 5.07 -15.64
N ASN A 193 5.74 5.09 -14.61
CA ASN A 193 5.61 6.19 -13.67
C ASN A 193 6.32 5.87 -12.36
N THR A 194 7.01 6.86 -11.80
CA THR A 194 7.72 6.75 -10.52
C THR A 194 7.20 7.75 -9.50
N ALA A 195 7.19 7.37 -8.21
CA ALA A 195 6.72 8.24 -7.13
C ALA A 195 7.80 9.22 -6.65
N LEU A 196 8.98 8.74 -6.27
CA LEU A 196 10.03 9.52 -5.60
C LEU A 196 11.33 9.58 -6.42
N GLY A 197 11.19 9.75 -7.74
CA GLY A 197 12.34 9.76 -8.65
C GLY A 197 12.85 8.36 -9.00
N ILE A 198 13.90 8.32 -9.80
CA ILE A 198 14.46 7.08 -10.34
C ILE A 198 15.74 6.74 -9.61
N THR A 199 15.87 5.50 -9.16
CA THR A 199 17.10 4.94 -8.59
C THR A 199 18.09 4.56 -9.70
N GLN A 200 19.30 4.17 -9.33
CA GLN A 200 20.32 3.67 -10.28
C GLN A 200 19.87 2.42 -11.06
N SER A 201 18.91 1.67 -10.52
CA SER A 201 18.33 0.49 -11.17
C SER A 201 17.25 0.85 -12.21
N GLY A 202 16.93 2.12 -12.40
CA GLY A 202 15.87 2.58 -13.31
C GLY A 202 14.46 2.43 -12.73
N THR A 203 14.32 2.12 -11.44
CA THR A 203 13.05 2.02 -10.73
C THR A 203 12.84 3.21 -9.79
N GLY A 204 11.58 3.53 -9.48
CA GLY A 204 11.25 4.50 -8.44
C GLY A 204 11.47 3.92 -7.04
N LYS A 205 11.59 4.79 -6.06
CA LYS A 205 11.71 4.42 -4.66
C LYS A 205 10.34 4.36 -3.99
N SER A 206 10.05 3.27 -3.27
CA SER A 206 8.81 3.15 -2.51
C SER A 206 8.70 4.21 -1.41
N PRO A 207 7.55 4.90 -1.26
CA PRO A 207 7.27 5.75 -0.11
C PRO A 207 7.37 5.01 1.23
N LEU A 208 7.13 3.69 1.24
CA LEU A 208 7.23 2.84 2.44
C LEU A 208 8.62 2.78 3.05
N PHE A 209 9.67 3.20 2.32
CA PHE A 209 11.01 3.35 2.90
C PHE A 209 11.04 4.31 4.10
N ALA A 210 10.21 5.36 4.07
CA ALA A 210 10.09 6.27 5.20
C ALA A 210 9.52 5.58 6.46
N CYS A 211 8.81 4.47 6.27
CA CYS A 211 8.15 3.70 7.31
C CYS A 211 8.91 2.42 7.68
N GLU A 212 10.10 2.18 7.16
CA GLU A 212 10.84 0.92 7.34
C GLU A 212 10.87 0.44 8.79
N LYS A 213 11.19 1.33 9.73
CA LYS A 213 11.25 0.99 11.17
C LYS A 213 9.89 0.61 11.73
N ASN A 214 8.84 1.35 11.35
CA ASN A 214 7.47 1.09 11.81
C ASN A 214 6.94 -0.23 11.26
N ILE A 215 7.22 -0.53 9.99
CA ILE A 215 6.87 -1.80 9.37
C ILE A 215 7.59 -2.96 10.06
N ASN A 216 8.89 -2.83 10.30
CA ASN A 216 9.68 -3.84 10.98
C ASN A 216 9.17 -4.09 12.41
N ASN A 217 8.74 -3.05 13.13
CA ASN A 217 8.11 -3.21 14.45
C ASN A 217 6.79 -3.98 14.37
N ILE A 218 5.91 -3.64 13.42
CA ILE A 218 4.63 -4.37 13.22
C ILE A 218 4.91 -5.84 12.92
N LEU A 219 5.86 -6.12 12.04
CA LEU A 219 6.26 -7.49 11.70
C LEU A 219 6.78 -8.25 12.93
N ALA A 220 7.60 -7.61 13.75
CA ALA A 220 8.12 -8.19 14.98
C ALA A 220 6.99 -8.48 16.01
N VAL A 221 6.03 -7.57 16.16
CA VAL A 221 4.87 -7.76 17.02
C VAL A 221 4.00 -8.92 16.55
N TYR A 222 3.71 -9.00 15.24
CA TYR A 222 2.97 -10.13 14.68
C TYR A 222 3.68 -11.45 14.91
N GLN A 223 4.99 -11.47 14.72
CA GLN A 223 5.78 -12.67 14.98
C GLN A 223 5.79 -13.06 16.47
N ALA A 224 5.95 -12.09 17.35
CA ALA A 224 5.91 -12.34 18.80
C ALA A 224 4.55 -12.90 19.21
N ARG A 225 3.45 -12.31 18.73
CA ARG A 225 2.08 -12.83 18.97
C ARG A 225 1.92 -14.25 18.47
N TYR A 226 2.30 -14.52 17.22
CA TYR A 226 2.24 -15.86 16.65
C TYR A 226 3.03 -16.87 17.51
N ASN A 227 4.27 -16.54 17.89
CA ASN A 227 5.09 -17.41 18.74
C ASN A 227 4.44 -17.68 20.09
N VAL A 228 3.81 -16.66 20.69
CA VAL A 228 3.09 -16.82 21.94
C VAL A 228 1.91 -17.79 21.79
N TYR A 229 1.09 -17.63 20.74
CA TYR A 229 -0.05 -18.51 20.50
C TYR A 229 0.38 -19.90 20.05
N ALA A 230 1.38 -20.02 19.18
CA ALA A 230 1.87 -21.29 18.65
C ALA A 230 2.64 -22.10 19.71
N LYS A 231 3.34 -21.43 20.63
CA LYS A 231 4.19 -22.02 21.66
C LYS A 231 3.58 -21.91 23.07
N ASN A 232 2.25 -21.76 23.19
CA ASN A 232 1.47 -21.77 24.46
C ASN A 232 1.68 -20.58 25.38
N GLY A 233 2.13 -19.45 24.90
CA GLY A 233 2.17 -18.24 25.70
C GLY A 233 3.16 -18.20 26.86
N ASN A 234 3.90 -19.25 27.08
CA ASN A 234 4.80 -19.39 28.22
C ASN A 234 6.25 -19.43 27.75
N ALA A 235 6.86 -18.26 27.65
CA ALA A 235 8.32 -18.20 27.61
C ALA A 235 8.84 -18.21 29.06
N GLY A 236 9.50 -19.26 29.42
CA GLY A 236 10.04 -19.41 30.77
C GLY A 236 11.02 -20.59 30.85
N ILE A 237 11.63 -20.71 31.98
CA ILE A 237 12.55 -21.79 32.32
C ILE A 237 11.84 -22.78 33.21
N LEU A 238 11.85 -24.07 32.81
CA LEU A 238 11.47 -25.16 33.65
C LEU A 238 12.70 -25.54 34.52
N ALA A 239 12.61 -25.28 35.81
CA ALA A 239 13.63 -25.67 36.78
C ALA A 239 13.09 -26.77 37.66
N LYS A 240 13.97 -27.63 38.20
CA LYS A 240 13.63 -28.58 39.24
C LYS A 240 13.22 -27.81 40.51
N ALA A 241 12.04 -28.08 41.03
CA ALA A 241 11.58 -27.42 42.23
C ALA A 241 12.45 -27.87 43.42
N PRO A 242 12.78 -26.99 44.38
CA PRO A 242 13.47 -27.37 45.58
C PRO A 242 12.56 -28.30 46.40
N VAL A 243 13.05 -29.49 46.72
CA VAL A 243 12.37 -30.40 47.61
C VAL A 243 12.59 -29.91 49.05
N GLY A 244 11.53 -29.45 49.70
CA GLY A 244 11.60 -28.92 51.06
C GLY A 244 12.08 -29.96 52.09
N GLY A 245 13.14 -29.66 52.83
CA GLY A 245 13.66 -30.42 53.95
C GLY A 245 15.17 -30.25 54.11
N GLY A 246 15.58 -29.38 55.01
CA GLY A 246 16.90 -29.09 55.57
C GLY A 246 18.10 -29.89 55.10
N GLY A 247 18.97 -29.23 54.36
CA GLY A 247 20.29 -29.73 53.98
C GLY A 247 20.61 -29.36 52.54
N ALA A 248 21.66 -28.61 52.34
CA ALA A 248 22.20 -28.28 50.99
C ALA A 248 22.68 -29.56 50.32
N SER A 249 21.77 -30.42 49.82
CA SER A 249 22.12 -31.43 48.84
C SER A 249 22.32 -30.75 47.51
N LEU A 250 23.51 -30.91 46.94
CA LEU A 250 23.82 -30.57 45.55
C LEU A 250 22.65 -31.02 44.67
N GLN A 251 21.87 -30.11 44.14
CA GLN A 251 20.78 -30.42 43.24
C GLN A 251 21.39 -31.15 42.03
N GLU A 252 21.18 -32.44 41.92
CA GLU A 252 21.55 -33.17 40.73
C GLU A 252 20.86 -32.51 39.54
N ALA A 253 21.67 -32.01 38.61
CA ALA A 253 21.17 -31.45 37.35
C ALA A 253 20.35 -32.52 36.61
N ILE A 254 19.24 -32.14 36.02
CA ILE A 254 18.48 -33.04 35.16
C ILE A 254 19.41 -33.49 34.03
N ASP A 255 19.53 -34.81 33.88
CA ASP A 255 20.31 -35.39 32.79
C ASP A 255 19.92 -34.78 31.43
N PRO A 256 20.87 -34.40 30.54
CA PRO A 256 20.58 -33.76 29.25
C PRO A 256 19.59 -34.53 28.39
N ILE A 257 19.64 -35.87 28.38
CA ILE A 257 18.74 -36.71 27.56
C ILE A 257 17.32 -36.63 28.13
N THR A 258 17.15 -36.69 29.45
CA THR A 258 15.85 -36.54 30.15
C THR A 258 15.28 -35.13 29.89
N ARG A 259 16.13 -34.10 29.96
CA ARG A 259 15.74 -32.71 29.66
C ARG A 259 15.21 -32.56 28.25
N ASP A 260 15.93 -33.07 27.25
CA ASP A 260 15.56 -32.91 25.83
C ASP A 260 14.29 -33.72 25.51
N THR A 261 14.10 -34.89 26.13
CA THR A 261 12.89 -35.69 26.01
C THR A 261 11.68 -34.95 26.63
N MET A 262 11.83 -34.38 27.84
CA MET A 262 10.79 -33.57 28.48
C MET A 262 10.41 -32.34 27.66
N LEU A 263 11.40 -31.62 27.11
CA LEU A 263 11.15 -30.47 26.26
C LEU A 263 10.38 -30.87 25.00
N LYS A 264 10.76 -31.98 24.37
CA LYS A 264 10.07 -32.52 23.22
C LYS A 264 8.63 -32.94 23.53
N ASP A 265 8.43 -33.65 24.59
CA ASP A 265 7.08 -34.06 25.06
C ASP A 265 6.18 -32.83 25.36
N LEU A 266 6.74 -31.78 25.96
CA LEU A 266 6.00 -30.55 26.24
C LEU A 266 5.66 -29.81 24.92
N GLN A 267 6.56 -29.78 23.94
CA GLN A 267 6.32 -29.16 22.66
C GLN A 267 5.32 -29.92 21.77
N ASP A 268 5.40 -31.27 21.82
CA ASP A 268 4.59 -32.13 20.98
C ASP A 268 3.16 -32.34 21.52
N ARG A 269 3.01 -32.37 22.86
CA ARG A 269 1.74 -32.73 23.49
C ARG A 269 0.95 -31.58 24.08
N ASN A 270 1.59 -30.43 24.36
CA ASN A 270 0.94 -29.27 24.97
C ASN A 270 0.88 -28.11 23.99
N GLY A 271 -0.29 -27.53 23.79
CA GLY A 271 -0.47 -26.43 22.88
C GLY A 271 -1.87 -25.82 22.88
N LEU A 272 -1.96 -24.57 22.41
CA LEU A 272 -3.22 -23.87 22.19
C LEU A 272 -3.80 -24.12 20.79
N ILE A 273 -3.01 -24.74 19.91
CA ILE A 273 -3.37 -24.95 18.49
C ILE A 273 -3.30 -26.44 18.19
N GLY A 274 -4.35 -27.00 17.59
CA GLY A 274 -4.48 -28.40 17.24
C GLY A 274 -4.96 -29.28 18.37
N ASP A 275 -4.84 -30.60 18.23
CA ASP A 275 -5.30 -31.63 19.21
C ASP A 275 -4.33 -31.80 20.41
N LYS A 276 -3.80 -30.71 20.92
CA LYS A 276 -2.82 -30.70 22.00
C LYS A 276 -3.51 -30.55 23.35
N ASN A 277 -3.01 -31.25 24.37
CA ASN A 277 -3.55 -31.18 25.74
C ASN A 277 -3.08 -29.91 26.46
N PHE A 278 -3.97 -29.28 27.21
CA PHE A 278 -3.65 -28.10 28.03
C PHE A 278 -2.92 -28.45 29.34
N ILE A 279 -2.97 -29.71 29.75
CA ILE A 279 -2.43 -30.17 31.03
C ILE A 279 -1.38 -31.25 30.79
N GLY A 280 -0.13 -30.97 31.16
CA GLY A 280 0.96 -31.93 31.20
C GLY A 280 1.18 -32.45 32.62
N MET A 281 1.48 -33.74 32.78
CA MET A 281 1.88 -34.33 34.03
C MET A 281 3.38 -34.63 34.00
N SER A 282 4.08 -34.25 35.07
CA SER A 282 5.50 -34.58 35.28
C SER A 282 5.68 -35.48 36.46
N SER A 283 6.55 -36.49 36.33
CA SER A 283 6.95 -37.35 37.45
C SER A 283 8.03 -36.72 38.35
N VAL A 284 8.57 -35.61 37.94
CA VAL A 284 9.61 -34.83 38.66
C VAL A 284 9.00 -33.49 39.09
N PRO A 285 9.21 -33.05 40.36
CA PRO A 285 8.76 -31.73 40.77
C PRO A 285 9.45 -30.65 39.97
N LEU A 286 8.66 -29.91 39.17
CA LEU A 286 9.13 -28.83 38.30
C LEU A 286 8.57 -27.49 38.77
N GLN A 287 9.39 -26.47 38.72
CA GLN A 287 8.98 -25.09 38.93
C GLN A 287 9.13 -24.34 37.55
N PHE A 288 8.06 -23.69 37.12
CA PHE A 288 8.11 -22.83 35.95
C PHE A 288 8.48 -21.41 36.38
N ILE A 289 9.63 -20.96 35.92
CA ILE A 289 10.10 -19.59 36.12
C ILE A 289 9.78 -18.79 34.85
N LYS A 290 8.81 -17.91 34.95
CA LYS A 290 8.40 -17.04 33.85
C LYS A 290 9.49 -16.00 33.57
N THR A 291 10.05 -15.98 32.34
CA THR A 291 11.15 -15.10 31.97
C THR A 291 10.69 -13.89 31.15
N LEU A 292 9.50 -13.96 30.59
CA LEU A 292 8.89 -12.85 29.80
C LEU A 292 7.64 -12.36 30.55
N GLY A 293 7.39 -11.05 30.45
CA GLY A 293 6.16 -10.44 30.91
C GLY A 293 4.92 -11.03 30.22
N THR A 294 3.76 -10.79 30.78
CA THR A 294 2.49 -11.18 30.12
C THR A 294 2.32 -10.39 28.82
N ILE A 295 1.54 -10.92 27.85
CA ILE A 295 1.17 -10.20 26.62
C ILE A 295 0.58 -8.82 26.95
N LYS A 296 -0.15 -8.72 28.08
CA LYS A 296 -0.73 -7.47 28.56
C LYS A 296 0.33 -6.44 29.00
N GLU A 297 1.43 -6.90 29.59
CA GLU A 297 2.53 -6.03 30.03
C GLU A 297 3.38 -5.51 28.88
N LEU A 298 3.36 -6.17 27.73
CA LEU A 298 4.06 -5.71 26.50
C LEU A 298 3.25 -4.69 25.71
N GLU A 299 1.97 -4.46 26.04
CA GLU A 299 1.05 -3.53 25.35
C GLU A 299 1.14 -3.55 23.80
N PRO A 300 1.23 -4.73 23.16
CA PRO A 300 1.54 -4.85 21.74
C PRO A 300 0.43 -4.29 20.82
N PHE A 301 -0.75 -4.02 21.38
CA PHE A 301 -1.87 -3.45 20.61
C PHE A 301 -1.71 -1.94 20.42
N ASP A 302 -1.28 -1.23 21.46
CA ASP A 302 -1.09 0.21 21.41
C ASP A 302 0.13 0.55 20.55
N GLU A 303 1.21 -0.24 20.65
CA GLU A 303 2.38 -0.09 19.77
C GLU A 303 2.02 -0.32 18.30
N THR A 304 1.22 -1.34 17.98
CA THR A 304 0.78 -1.60 16.60
C THR A 304 -0.05 -0.44 16.06
N LEU A 305 -0.98 0.10 16.88
CA LEU A 305 -1.81 1.24 16.50
C LEU A 305 -0.97 2.50 16.28
N GLU A 306 0.01 2.79 17.16
CA GLU A 306 0.92 3.92 16.95
C GLU A 306 1.73 3.81 15.67
N ASN A 307 2.25 2.62 15.37
CA ASN A 307 2.97 2.38 14.11
C ASN A 307 2.05 2.53 12.90
N ALA A 308 0.80 2.06 12.96
CA ALA A 308 -0.20 2.25 11.92
C ALA A 308 -0.49 3.74 11.68
N ILE A 309 -0.67 4.54 12.75
CA ILE A 309 -0.88 5.98 12.65
C ILE A 309 0.32 6.68 11.99
N LYS A 310 1.54 6.29 12.33
CA LYS A 310 2.76 6.86 11.72
C LYS A 310 2.85 6.51 10.23
N ILE A 311 2.55 5.26 9.86
CA ILE A 311 2.51 4.82 8.45
C ILE A 311 1.46 5.62 7.69
N ALA A 312 0.24 5.72 8.21
CA ALA A 312 -0.83 6.50 7.59
C ALA A 312 -0.47 7.99 7.44
N GLY A 313 0.24 8.56 8.43
CA GLY A 313 0.75 9.93 8.40
C GLY A 313 1.72 10.20 7.25
N VAL A 314 2.53 9.21 6.84
CA VAL A 314 3.43 9.34 5.67
C VAL A 314 2.63 9.51 4.38
N PHE A 315 1.45 8.90 4.29
CA PHE A 315 0.53 9.05 3.17
C PHE A 315 -0.44 10.24 3.33
N GLY A 316 -0.29 11.04 4.40
CA GLY A 316 -1.15 12.19 4.68
C GLY A 316 -2.56 11.81 5.17
N VAL A 317 -2.77 10.55 5.57
CA VAL A 317 -4.03 10.09 6.16
C VAL A 317 -4.07 10.48 7.63
N ASN A 318 -5.10 11.23 8.02
CA ASN A 318 -5.26 11.67 9.40
C ASN A 318 -5.61 10.49 10.30
N LYS A 319 -5.09 10.51 11.53
CA LYS A 319 -5.38 9.48 12.56
C LYS A 319 -6.87 9.27 12.84
N GLU A 320 -7.71 10.28 12.60
CA GLU A 320 -9.17 10.20 12.81
C GLU A 320 -9.89 9.35 11.74
N LEU A 321 -9.21 9.07 10.61
CA LEU A 321 -9.71 8.20 9.55
C LEU A 321 -9.22 6.74 9.69
N ILE A 322 -8.38 6.45 10.69
CA ILE A 322 -7.89 5.10 10.96
C ILE A 322 -8.84 4.42 11.94
N PRO A 323 -9.27 3.16 11.67
CA PRO A 323 -10.08 2.40 12.61
C PRO A 323 -9.37 2.23 13.96
N LYS A 324 -9.97 2.72 15.03
CA LYS A 324 -9.46 2.65 16.41
C LYS A 324 -10.61 2.40 17.39
N LYS A 325 -10.26 1.95 18.59
CA LYS A 325 -11.24 1.62 19.63
C LYS A 325 -12.03 2.84 20.11
N ASP A 326 -11.36 3.98 20.26
CA ASP A 326 -11.98 5.25 20.64
C ASP A 326 -12.34 6.03 19.38
N ASN A 327 -13.64 6.09 19.09
CA ASN A 327 -14.12 6.79 17.92
C ASN A 327 -13.96 8.31 18.07
N ALA A 328 -13.45 8.93 17.01
CA ALA A 328 -13.48 10.38 16.88
C ALA A 328 -14.93 10.89 16.87
N THR A 329 -15.16 12.12 17.32
CA THR A 329 -16.46 12.77 17.14
C THR A 329 -16.75 12.93 15.65
N PHE A 330 -18.03 12.88 15.28
CA PHE A 330 -18.47 13.04 13.89
C PHE A 330 -17.88 14.30 13.23
N SER A 331 -17.86 15.41 13.97
CA SER A 331 -17.26 16.67 13.49
C SER A 331 -15.77 16.54 13.18
N ASN A 332 -15.00 15.87 14.02
CA ASN A 332 -13.56 15.66 13.78
C ASN A 332 -13.31 14.75 12.56
N GLN A 333 -14.16 13.75 12.36
CA GLN A 333 -14.08 12.88 11.17
C GLN A 333 -14.38 13.65 9.89
N MET A 334 -15.41 14.52 9.88
CA MET A 334 -15.74 15.35 8.72
C MET A 334 -14.59 16.31 8.36
N ILE A 335 -14.01 16.98 9.36
CA ILE A 335 -12.86 17.88 9.16
C ILE A 335 -11.66 17.08 8.63
N ALA A 336 -11.40 15.90 9.18
CA ALA A 336 -10.31 15.04 8.73
C ALA A 336 -10.52 14.57 7.29
N GLU A 337 -11.74 14.15 6.92
CA GLU A 337 -12.08 13.73 5.56
C GLU A 337 -11.92 14.89 4.57
N LYS A 338 -12.43 16.08 4.89
CA LYS A 338 -12.25 17.28 4.07
C LYS A 338 -10.78 17.62 3.85
N SER A 339 -10.00 17.63 4.93
CA SER A 339 -8.55 17.86 4.86
C SER A 339 -7.84 16.82 4.01
N PHE A 340 -8.25 15.56 4.10
CA PHE A 340 -7.69 14.47 3.30
C PHE A 340 -7.96 14.66 1.81
N TRP A 341 -9.20 15.02 1.44
CA TRP A 341 -9.54 15.36 0.07
C TRP A 341 -8.75 16.56 -0.47
N GLN A 342 -8.62 17.62 0.32
CA GLN A 342 -7.95 18.84 -0.12
C GLN A 342 -6.43 18.67 -0.26
N ASN A 343 -5.79 17.98 0.67
CA ASN A 343 -4.33 17.93 0.76
C ASN A 343 -3.72 16.71 0.06
N VAL A 344 -4.44 15.60 -0.04
CA VAL A 344 -3.90 14.34 -0.60
C VAL A 344 -4.59 13.95 -1.88
N ILE A 345 -5.92 13.78 -1.84
CA ILE A 345 -6.64 13.17 -2.97
C ILE A 345 -6.62 14.07 -4.20
N LYS A 346 -6.81 15.39 -4.03
CA LYS A 346 -6.75 16.33 -5.17
C LYS A 346 -5.42 16.25 -5.91
N GLY A 347 -4.31 16.31 -5.17
CA GLY A 347 -2.97 16.23 -5.77
C GLY A 347 -2.75 14.92 -6.52
N THR A 348 -3.13 13.79 -5.90
CA THR A 348 -3.02 12.46 -6.50
C THR A 348 -3.91 12.33 -7.74
N ALA A 349 -5.14 12.83 -7.70
CA ALA A 349 -6.06 12.80 -8.84
C ALA A 349 -5.53 13.60 -10.06
N TYR A 350 -4.92 14.75 -9.84
CA TYR A 350 -4.26 15.49 -10.93
C TYR A 350 -3.05 14.73 -11.50
N ASP A 351 -2.31 14.00 -10.67
CA ASP A 351 -1.21 13.16 -11.16
C ASP A 351 -1.74 11.96 -11.97
N VAL A 352 -2.85 11.36 -11.55
CA VAL A 352 -3.57 10.34 -12.34
C VAL A 352 -4.01 10.92 -13.67
N ALA A 353 -4.62 12.11 -13.69
CA ALA A 353 -5.03 12.76 -14.94
C ALA A 353 -3.86 12.98 -15.93
N LYS A 354 -2.70 13.42 -15.42
CA LYS A 354 -1.47 13.54 -16.23
C LYS A 354 -1.00 12.19 -16.79
N THR A 355 -1.13 11.13 -15.99
CA THR A 355 -0.80 9.78 -16.43
C THR A 355 -1.75 9.30 -17.51
N LEU A 356 -3.06 9.48 -17.32
CA LEU A 356 -4.08 9.11 -18.30
C LEU A 356 -3.86 9.84 -19.64
N ASN A 357 -3.48 11.12 -19.64
CA ASN A 357 -3.13 11.85 -20.86
C ASN A 357 -2.06 11.13 -21.68
N LYS A 358 -1.02 10.60 -21.01
CA LYS A 358 0.07 9.89 -21.67
C LYS A 358 -0.34 8.48 -22.11
N VAL A 359 -1.09 7.76 -21.27
CA VAL A 359 -1.52 6.38 -21.53
C VAL A 359 -2.48 6.31 -22.70
N PHE A 360 -3.40 7.29 -22.79
CA PHE A 360 -4.38 7.37 -23.88
C PHE A 360 -3.85 8.07 -25.14
N TYR A 361 -2.61 8.59 -25.11
CA TYR A 361 -2.05 9.37 -26.23
C TYR A 361 -3.02 10.45 -26.70
N LEU A 362 -3.58 11.23 -25.76
CA LEU A 362 -4.49 12.32 -26.12
C LEU A 362 -3.78 13.40 -26.93
N PRO A 363 -4.49 14.09 -27.86
CA PRO A 363 -3.98 15.28 -28.51
C PRO A 363 -3.52 16.34 -27.52
N GLU A 364 -2.53 17.15 -27.86
CA GLU A 364 -2.00 18.20 -26.99
C GLU A 364 -3.06 19.22 -26.53
N GLU A 365 -4.10 19.43 -27.35
CA GLU A 365 -5.22 20.33 -27.07
C GLU A 365 -6.18 19.79 -26.01
N TRP A 366 -6.15 18.49 -25.72
CA TRP A 366 -7.06 17.82 -24.78
C TRP A 366 -6.33 17.45 -23.51
N THR A 367 -7.09 17.37 -22.42
CA THR A 367 -6.56 16.87 -21.14
C THR A 367 -7.66 16.21 -20.32
N PHE A 368 -7.28 15.19 -19.56
CA PHE A 368 -8.11 14.68 -18.48
C PHE A 368 -8.11 15.68 -17.33
N GLU A 369 -9.29 15.95 -16.77
CA GLU A 369 -9.48 16.79 -15.59
C GLU A 369 -10.31 16.03 -14.55
N PRO A 370 -9.85 15.90 -13.29
CA PRO A 370 -10.64 15.27 -12.25
C PRO A 370 -11.80 16.17 -11.84
N ASN A 371 -13.00 15.61 -11.84
CA ASN A 371 -14.24 16.33 -11.49
C ASN A 371 -14.61 16.03 -10.04
N PHE A 372 -14.51 17.04 -9.19
CA PHE A 372 -14.82 16.94 -7.76
C PHE A 372 -16.25 17.41 -7.42
N SER A 373 -17.08 17.71 -8.41
CA SER A 373 -18.43 18.26 -8.16
C SER A 373 -19.38 17.32 -7.41
N GLY A 374 -19.12 16.00 -7.50
CA GLY A 374 -19.89 14.97 -6.78
C GLY A 374 -19.36 14.62 -5.39
N ILE A 375 -18.28 15.25 -4.93
CA ILE A 375 -17.64 14.89 -3.65
C ILE A 375 -18.26 15.69 -2.51
N GLU A 376 -19.05 15.01 -1.67
CA GLU A 376 -19.84 15.61 -0.59
C GLU A 376 -18.94 16.37 0.41
N ALA A 377 -17.81 15.80 0.81
CA ALA A 377 -16.86 16.43 1.73
C ALA A 377 -16.29 17.78 1.22
N LEU A 378 -16.35 18.05 -0.08
CA LEU A 378 -15.91 19.30 -0.71
C LEU A 378 -17.08 20.27 -1.01
N GLN A 379 -18.34 19.82 -0.91
CA GLN A 379 -19.52 20.63 -1.20
C GLN A 379 -19.97 21.47 0.00
N GLU A 380 -19.61 21.08 1.22
CA GLU A 380 -19.97 21.82 2.43
C GLU A 380 -19.46 23.26 2.42
N ASP A 381 -18.27 23.51 1.87
CA ASP A 381 -17.74 24.89 1.72
C ASP A 381 -18.58 25.72 0.78
N LYS A 382 -19.11 25.12 -0.29
CA LYS A 382 -20.00 25.81 -1.23
C LYS A 382 -21.34 26.11 -0.58
N LYS A 383 -21.89 25.17 0.20
CA LYS A 383 -23.15 25.38 0.92
C LYS A 383 -23.00 26.45 1.98
N ALA A 384 -21.95 26.43 2.79
CA ALA A 384 -21.64 27.49 3.75
C ALA A 384 -21.37 28.82 3.05
N GLY A 385 -20.74 28.84 1.88
CA GLY A 385 -20.55 30.00 1.03
C GLY A 385 -21.92 30.57 0.56
N PHE A 386 -22.81 29.72 0.01
CA PHE A 386 -24.15 30.14 -0.42
C PHE A 386 -25.02 30.61 0.74
N GLU A 387 -24.91 30.00 1.92
CA GLU A 387 -25.61 30.46 3.13
C GLU A 387 -25.05 31.82 3.58
N ALA A 388 -23.73 32.01 3.53
CA ALA A 388 -23.12 33.31 3.83
C ALA A 388 -23.49 34.39 2.80
N ASP A 389 -23.55 34.05 1.51
CA ASP A 389 -23.98 34.93 0.44
C ASP A 389 -25.48 35.27 0.60
N GLY A 390 -26.32 34.28 0.96
CA GLY A 390 -27.75 34.50 1.28
C GLY A 390 -27.94 35.46 2.46
N LEU A 391 -27.20 35.25 3.55
CA LEU A 391 -27.19 36.15 4.70
C LEU A 391 -26.68 37.55 4.33
N MET A 392 -25.71 37.65 3.44
CA MET A 392 -25.20 38.93 2.95
C MET A 392 -26.25 39.67 2.12
N ILE A 393 -26.96 38.96 1.23
CA ILE A 393 -28.06 39.50 0.43
C ILE A 393 -29.19 39.97 1.34
N ASP A 394 -29.62 39.17 2.32
CA ASP A 394 -30.64 39.55 3.31
C ASP A 394 -30.23 40.79 4.12
N ASN A 395 -28.96 40.89 4.50
CA ASN A 395 -28.44 42.06 5.20
C ASN A 395 -28.41 43.31 4.30
N LEU A 396 -28.07 43.16 3.02
CA LEU A 396 -28.08 44.23 2.03
C LEU A 396 -29.52 44.73 1.80
N ASP A 397 -30.51 43.85 1.71
CA ASP A 397 -31.91 44.20 1.56
C ASP A 397 -32.45 44.93 2.80
N LYS A 398 -32.06 44.52 4.02
CA LYS A 398 -32.36 45.24 5.26
C LYS A 398 -31.72 46.63 5.31
N LEU A 399 -30.49 46.79 4.85
CA LEU A 399 -29.82 48.09 4.76
C LEU A 399 -30.50 49.01 3.75
N LYS A 400 -30.94 48.48 2.61
CA LYS A 400 -31.70 49.19 1.59
C LYS A 400 -33.05 49.63 2.13
N ALA A 401 -33.75 48.76 2.86
CA ALA A 401 -35.05 49.10 3.52
C ALA A 401 -34.89 50.20 4.56
N ASN A 402 -33.73 50.33 5.19
CA ASN A 402 -33.41 51.40 6.16
C ASN A 402 -32.83 52.67 5.50
N GLY A 403 -32.89 52.81 4.18
CA GLY A 403 -32.49 54.02 3.44
C GLY A 403 -30.98 54.24 3.31
N ILE A 404 -30.18 53.21 3.51
CA ILE A 404 -28.70 53.27 3.36
C ILE A 404 -28.35 53.12 1.88
N ASP A 405 -27.49 54.01 1.37
CA ASP A 405 -27.00 53.95 -0.01
C ASP A 405 -26.16 52.69 -0.21
N MET A 406 -26.59 51.83 -1.13
CA MET A 406 -25.96 50.56 -1.47
C MET A 406 -24.51 50.74 -1.96
N ASN A 407 -24.20 51.86 -2.63
CA ASN A 407 -22.85 52.13 -3.12
C ASN A 407 -21.87 52.36 -1.96
N GLN A 408 -22.31 53.08 -0.92
CA GLN A 408 -21.50 53.29 0.30
C GLN A 408 -21.32 51.98 1.11
N ALA A 409 -22.35 51.13 1.17
CA ALA A 409 -22.23 49.84 1.82
C ALA A 409 -21.25 48.90 1.07
N TYR A 410 -21.29 48.90 -0.26
CA TYR A 410 -20.42 48.12 -1.12
C TYR A 410 -18.95 48.55 -0.99
N LEU A 411 -18.66 49.86 -1.00
CA LEU A 411 -17.32 50.41 -0.79
C LEU A 411 -16.75 50.04 0.58
N LYS A 412 -17.51 50.11 1.65
CA LYS A 412 -17.07 49.72 2.99
C LYS A 412 -16.74 48.19 3.09
N ILE A 413 -17.48 47.35 2.35
CA ILE A 413 -17.21 45.91 2.28
C ILE A 413 -15.94 45.65 1.50
N GLN A 414 -15.74 46.31 0.33
CA GLN A 414 -14.50 46.19 -0.43
C GLN A 414 -13.28 46.68 0.35
N GLU A 415 -13.38 47.77 1.10
CA GLU A 415 -12.28 48.24 1.96
C GLU A 415 -11.89 47.22 3.03
N ARG A 416 -12.85 46.49 3.61
CA ARG A 416 -12.58 45.40 4.56
C ARG A 416 -11.91 44.17 3.93
N TYR A 417 -12.25 43.86 2.68
CA TYR A 417 -11.65 42.71 1.98
C TYR A 417 -10.27 43.01 1.37
N ASN A 418 -10.05 44.25 0.93
CA ASN A 418 -8.76 44.64 0.33
C ASN A 418 -7.73 45.11 1.38
N GLY A 419 -8.09 45.21 2.64
CA GLY A 419 -7.22 45.59 3.74
C GLY A 419 -6.63 44.46 4.55
N LYS A 420 -6.64 43.21 3.99
CA LYS A 420 -5.96 42.03 4.57
C LYS A 420 -4.88 41.54 3.58
#